data_a06c00391ae2854c3261aa1c802a6852
#
_entry.id   a06c00391ae2854c3261aa1c802a6852
#
_cell.length_a   1.000
_cell.length_b   1.000
_cell.length_c   1.000
_cell.angle_alpha   90.00
_cell.angle_beta   90.00
_cell.angle_gamma   90.00
#
_symmetry.space_group_name_H-M   'P 1'
#
loop_
_entity.id
_entity.type
_entity.pdbx_description
1 polymer ?
#
loop_
_entity_poly.entity_id
_entity_poly.type
_entity_poly.pdbx_seq_one_letter_code
_entity_poly.pdbx_strand_id
1 'polypeptide(L)'
;MFRTDLPLPGRRQGKVRDVYRTAAHPASPLLIVATDRLSAFDVVMPTPVPGKGRLLTSMSLGWFGFLRSRGLVGDHVLGTDLSTVAGLADADRAMLAGRSMLCRAAKVVPIECVARGYLAGSGWVEYQNSGTACGIPLPSGLTQCARLPEPIFTPATKAEEGHDENISFRHACELVGAPLMSRLRDLTLAIYSAAAEYALERGVILADTKFEFGFALGADGNPTNELILVDEVLTPDSSRYWPADDYAPGRDQQSYDKQFVRNHLLGLVAEGRWNKEAPGPALPADVVENTLRRYEEALAKLDLPPFHAPRGGMR
;
A
#
# COMPACT_ATOMS: atom_id res chain seq x y z
N MET A 1 -10.95 -4.78 15.00
CA MET A 1 -10.17 -6.06 15.07
C MET A 1 -8.69 -5.73 15.14
N PHE A 2 -8.01 -6.17 16.19
CA PHE A 2 -6.59 -5.86 16.37
C PHE A 2 -5.65 -6.97 15.83
N ARG A 3 -6.01 -8.23 16.02
CA ARG A 3 -5.31 -9.40 15.48
C ARG A 3 -6.30 -10.53 15.21
N THR A 4 -5.89 -11.49 14.40
CA THR A 4 -6.63 -12.73 14.17
C THR A 4 -5.85 -13.93 14.71
N ASP A 5 -6.56 -14.99 15.03
CA ASP A 5 -6.00 -16.28 15.41
C ASP A 5 -6.90 -17.37 14.80
N LEU A 6 -6.56 -17.76 13.55
CA LEU A 6 -7.35 -18.67 12.74
C LEU A 6 -6.70 -20.05 12.72
N PRO A 7 -7.48 -21.13 12.62
CA PRO A 7 -6.98 -22.49 12.53
C PRO A 7 -6.39 -22.79 11.14
N LEU A 8 -5.55 -21.90 10.62
CA LEU A 8 -4.91 -22.00 9.31
C LEU A 8 -3.39 -21.97 9.47
N PRO A 9 -2.65 -22.72 8.60
CA PRO A 9 -1.20 -22.79 8.71
C PRO A 9 -0.49 -21.49 8.26
N GLY A 10 0.79 -21.39 8.63
CA GLY A 10 1.72 -20.39 8.09
C GLY A 10 1.38 -18.94 8.45
N ARG A 11 0.78 -18.71 9.63
CA ARG A 11 0.46 -17.35 10.10
C ARG A 11 1.69 -16.47 10.11
N ARG A 12 1.57 -15.30 9.49
CA ARG A 12 2.51 -14.20 9.58
C ARG A 12 1.74 -12.94 10.00
N GLN A 13 2.24 -12.26 11.02
CA GLN A 13 1.66 -11.01 11.48
C GLN A 13 2.52 -9.85 10.99
N GLY A 14 1.98 -9.06 10.07
CA GLY A 14 2.58 -7.79 9.65
C GLY A 14 2.14 -6.62 10.54
N LYS A 15 2.60 -5.42 10.21
CA LYS A 15 2.27 -4.19 10.95
C LYS A 15 0.75 -3.94 11.00
N VAL A 16 0.04 -4.19 9.89
CA VAL A 16 -1.40 -3.88 9.75
C VAL A 16 -2.22 -5.03 9.17
N ARG A 17 -1.60 -6.13 8.73
CA ARG A 17 -2.26 -7.31 8.15
C ARG A 17 -1.79 -8.59 8.83
N ASP A 18 -2.70 -9.56 8.89
CA ASP A 18 -2.36 -10.94 9.22
C ASP A 18 -2.50 -11.78 7.96
N VAL A 19 -1.55 -12.66 7.69
CA VAL A 19 -1.52 -13.50 6.50
C VAL A 19 -1.46 -14.97 6.92
N TYR A 20 -2.28 -15.79 6.28
CA TYR A 20 -2.32 -17.23 6.48
C TYR A 20 -2.21 -17.96 5.14
N ARG A 21 -1.77 -19.20 5.15
CA ARG A 21 -1.96 -20.11 4.02
C ARG A 21 -3.28 -20.86 4.18
N THR A 22 -3.98 -21.11 3.08
CA THR A 22 -5.20 -21.93 3.13
C THR A 22 -4.92 -23.41 3.31
N ALA A 23 -3.69 -23.86 2.97
CA ALA A 23 -3.19 -25.21 3.22
C ALA A 23 -1.65 -25.18 3.40
N ALA A 24 -1.05 -26.30 3.78
CA ALA A 24 0.39 -26.38 4.09
C ALA A 24 1.32 -26.26 2.87
N HIS A 25 0.81 -26.46 1.65
CA HIS A 25 1.62 -26.41 0.43
C HIS A 25 2.06 -24.96 0.11
N PRO A 26 3.31 -24.73 -0.35
CA PRO A 26 3.83 -23.37 -0.66
C PRO A 26 3.00 -22.58 -1.66
N ALA A 27 2.42 -23.23 -2.68
CA ALA A 27 1.57 -22.58 -3.68
C ALA A 27 0.10 -22.44 -3.26
N SER A 28 -0.28 -22.91 -2.05
CA SER A 28 -1.65 -22.71 -1.57
C SER A 28 -1.99 -21.23 -1.51
N PRO A 29 -3.23 -20.87 -1.85
CA PRO A 29 -3.67 -19.48 -1.73
C PRO A 29 -3.40 -18.92 -0.34
N LEU A 30 -3.14 -17.62 -0.31
CA LEU A 30 -2.99 -16.85 0.91
C LEU A 30 -4.32 -16.21 1.28
N LEU A 31 -4.68 -16.27 2.55
CA LEU A 31 -5.72 -15.43 3.13
C LEU A 31 -5.04 -14.22 3.76
N ILE A 32 -5.22 -13.06 3.15
CA ILE A 32 -4.70 -11.78 3.65
C ILE A 32 -5.83 -11.07 4.38
N VAL A 33 -5.65 -10.78 5.66
CA VAL A 33 -6.63 -10.13 6.53
C VAL A 33 -6.14 -8.73 6.89
N ALA A 34 -6.85 -7.72 6.43
CA ALA A 34 -6.61 -6.34 6.86
C ALA A 34 -7.22 -6.13 8.26
N THR A 35 -6.36 -5.78 9.22
CA THR A 35 -6.78 -5.50 10.59
C THR A 35 -7.07 -4.01 10.78
N ASP A 36 -7.57 -3.65 11.95
CA ASP A 36 -7.79 -2.26 12.32
C ASP A 36 -6.55 -1.65 13.00
N ARG A 37 -5.40 -2.36 12.99
CA ARG A 37 -4.11 -1.79 13.42
C ARG A 37 -3.71 -0.63 12.51
N LEU A 38 -3.10 0.37 13.12
CA LEU A 38 -2.49 1.48 12.41
C LEU A 38 -1.00 1.51 12.73
N SER A 39 -0.18 1.72 11.71
CA SER A 39 1.26 1.92 11.87
C SER A 39 1.66 3.28 11.31
N ALA A 40 2.47 4.01 12.06
CA ALA A 40 3.10 5.25 11.62
C ALA A 40 4.54 5.29 12.15
N PHE A 41 5.48 5.82 11.36
CA PHE A 41 6.91 5.80 11.66
C PHE A 41 7.43 4.38 11.97
N ASP A 42 6.91 3.37 11.25
CA ASP A 42 7.17 1.94 11.43
C ASP A 42 6.76 1.33 12.78
N VAL A 43 6.14 2.10 13.65
CA VAL A 43 5.60 1.65 14.94
C VAL A 43 4.11 1.38 14.83
N VAL A 44 3.67 0.22 15.33
CA VAL A 44 2.24 -0.11 15.43
C VAL A 44 1.65 0.59 16.65
N MET A 45 0.60 1.38 16.43
CA MET A 45 -0.09 2.07 17.53
C MET A 45 -0.94 1.07 18.32
N PRO A 46 -1.01 1.20 19.67
CA PRO A 46 -1.82 0.32 20.51
C PRO A 46 -3.34 0.54 20.30
N THR A 47 -3.74 1.72 19.82
CA THR A 47 -5.14 2.05 19.57
C THR A 47 -5.53 1.63 18.16
N PRO A 48 -6.50 0.72 17.97
CA PRO A 48 -7.03 0.39 16.64
C PRO A 48 -7.88 1.51 16.07
N VAL A 49 -8.01 1.55 14.74
CA VAL A 49 -8.99 2.38 14.01
C VAL A 49 -10.13 1.46 13.55
N PRO A 50 -11.26 1.36 14.28
CA PRO A 50 -12.33 0.41 13.98
C PRO A 50 -12.92 0.64 12.58
N GLY A 51 -13.00 -0.43 11.76
CA GLY A 51 -13.50 -0.35 10.38
C GLY A 51 -12.42 -0.12 9.33
N LYS A 52 -11.23 0.35 9.71
CA LYS A 52 -10.11 0.61 8.79
C LYS A 52 -9.82 -0.56 7.86
N GLY A 53 -9.72 -1.77 8.40
CA GLY A 53 -9.40 -2.95 7.60
C GLY A 53 -10.42 -3.22 6.49
N ARG A 54 -11.71 -2.99 6.74
CA ARG A 54 -12.76 -3.13 5.72
C ARG A 54 -12.67 -2.06 4.65
N LEU A 55 -12.46 -0.81 5.05
CA LEU A 55 -12.30 0.31 4.12
C LEU A 55 -11.12 0.10 3.17
N LEU A 56 -9.95 -0.23 3.71
CA LEU A 56 -8.75 -0.44 2.89
C LEU A 56 -8.89 -1.64 1.96
N THR A 57 -9.54 -2.73 2.41
CA THR A 57 -9.81 -3.89 1.55
C THR A 57 -10.76 -3.51 0.42
N SER A 58 -11.84 -2.78 0.70
CA SER A 58 -12.78 -2.31 -0.33
C SER A 58 -12.09 -1.42 -1.35
N MET A 59 -11.27 -0.47 -0.90
CA MET A 59 -10.51 0.42 -1.80
C MET A 59 -9.49 -0.35 -2.64
N SER A 60 -8.71 -1.24 -2.03
CA SER A 60 -7.74 -2.06 -2.74
C SER A 60 -8.40 -2.95 -3.80
N LEU A 61 -9.53 -3.59 -3.48
CA LEU A 61 -10.30 -4.40 -4.43
C LEU A 61 -10.84 -3.56 -5.59
N GLY A 62 -11.38 -2.37 -5.31
CA GLY A 62 -11.83 -1.45 -6.37
C GLY A 62 -10.69 -1.06 -7.31
N TRP A 63 -9.52 -0.75 -6.77
CA TRP A 63 -8.34 -0.46 -7.59
C TRP A 63 -7.85 -1.66 -8.39
N PHE A 64 -7.83 -2.87 -7.83
CA PHE A 64 -7.55 -4.09 -8.62
C PHE A 64 -8.57 -4.27 -9.74
N GLY A 65 -9.86 -4.02 -9.49
CA GLY A 65 -10.90 -4.03 -10.52
C GLY A 65 -10.61 -3.04 -11.64
N PHE A 66 -10.25 -1.81 -11.30
CA PHE A 66 -9.86 -0.78 -12.25
C PHE A 66 -8.64 -1.18 -13.08
N LEU A 67 -7.55 -1.64 -12.46
CA LEU A 67 -6.32 -2.02 -13.15
C LEU A 67 -6.52 -3.21 -14.09
N ARG A 68 -7.34 -4.19 -13.68
CA ARG A 68 -7.75 -5.31 -14.56
C ARG A 68 -8.51 -4.84 -15.78
N SER A 69 -9.46 -3.90 -15.61
CA SER A 69 -10.25 -3.37 -16.72
C SER A 69 -9.38 -2.65 -17.77
N ARG A 70 -8.23 -2.13 -17.35
CA ARG A 70 -7.24 -1.47 -18.22
C ARG A 70 -6.20 -2.45 -18.81
N GLY A 71 -6.16 -3.69 -18.34
CA GLY A 71 -5.18 -4.68 -18.83
C GLY A 71 -3.72 -4.32 -18.53
N LEU A 72 -3.46 -3.51 -17.49
CA LEU A 72 -2.13 -2.95 -17.23
C LEU A 72 -1.17 -3.98 -16.63
N VAL A 73 -1.66 -4.82 -15.72
CA VAL A 73 -0.85 -5.81 -15.01
C VAL A 73 -1.72 -6.93 -14.45
N GLY A 74 -1.18 -8.14 -14.37
CA GLY A 74 -1.78 -9.22 -13.58
C GLY A 74 -1.64 -8.95 -12.08
N ASP A 75 -2.55 -9.49 -11.29
CA ASP A 75 -2.51 -9.34 -9.84
C ASP A 75 -2.72 -10.68 -9.11
N HIS A 76 -2.56 -10.65 -7.81
CA HIS A 76 -2.65 -11.83 -6.96
C HIS A 76 -4.07 -12.16 -6.47
N VAL A 77 -5.06 -11.29 -6.64
CA VAL A 77 -6.37 -11.47 -6.00
C VAL A 77 -7.21 -12.52 -6.72
N LEU A 78 -7.55 -13.58 -6.03
CA LEU A 78 -8.45 -14.65 -6.49
C LEU A 78 -9.91 -14.32 -6.19
N GLY A 79 -10.18 -13.65 -5.06
CA GLY A 79 -11.54 -13.29 -4.65
C GLY A 79 -11.64 -13.00 -3.16
N THR A 80 -12.89 -12.92 -2.69
CA THR A 80 -13.25 -12.65 -1.29
C THR A 80 -14.16 -13.70 -0.70
N ASP A 81 -14.49 -14.75 -1.46
CA ASP A 81 -15.37 -15.84 -0.99
C ASP A 81 -14.60 -16.79 -0.07
N LEU A 82 -14.90 -16.69 1.22
CA LEU A 82 -14.29 -17.51 2.27
C LEU A 82 -14.95 -18.89 2.42
N SER A 83 -16.04 -19.18 1.71
CA SER A 83 -16.70 -20.49 1.77
C SER A 83 -15.80 -21.60 1.26
N THR A 84 -14.86 -21.27 0.37
CA THR A 84 -13.87 -22.19 -0.22
C THR A 84 -12.69 -22.50 0.70
N VAL A 85 -12.55 -21.81 1.83
CA VAL A 85 -11.43 -22.00 2.77
C VAL A 85 -11.83 -23.04 3.81
N ALA A 86 -11.23 -24.21 3.70
CA ALA A 86 -11.43 -25.28 4.68
C ALA A 86 -10.87 -24.88 6.07
N GLY A 87 -11.52 -25.38 7.12
CA GLY A 87 -11.09 -25.17 8.50
C GLY A 87 -11.60 -23.88 9.15
N LEU A 88 -12.17 -22.93 8.41
CA LEU A 88 -12.81 -21.76 9.01
C LEU A 88 -14.21 -22.10 9.53
N ALA A 89 -14.53 -21.69 10.75
CA ALA A 89 -15.88 -21.71 11.27
C ALA A 89 -16.73 -20.57 10.68
N ASP A 90 -18.06 -20.65 10.77
CA ASP A 90 -18.93 -19.59 10.28
C ASP A 90 -18.72 -18.27 11.04
N ALA A 91 -18.38 -18.33 12.32
CA ALA A 91 -18.00 -17.17 13.11
C ALA A 91 -16.75 -16.48 12.58
N ASP A 92 -15.73 -17.27 12.16
CA ASP A 92 -14.52 -16.73 11.54
C ASP A 92 -14.85 -16.05 10.21
N ARG A 93 -15.66 -16.70 9.36
CA ARG A 93 -16.09 -16.12 8.08
C ARG A 93 -16.84 -14.81 8.27
N ALA A 94 -17.75 -14.74 9.23
CA ALA A 94 -18.49 -13.52 9.55
C ALA A 94 -17.56 -12.40 10.04
N MET A 95 -16.60 -12.73 10.89
CA MET A 95 -15.61 -11.80 11.40
C MET A 95 -14.71 -11.23 10.29
N LEU A 96 -14.32 -12.08 9.33
CA LEU A 96 -13.40 -11.78 8.23
C LEU A 96 -14.08 -11.10 7.03
N ALA A 97 -15.40 -11.14 6.96
CA ALA A 97 -16.15 -10.58 5.84
C ALA A 97 -15.82 -9.10 5.58
N GLY A 98 -15.55 -8.78 4.32
CA GLY A 98 -15.22 -7.43 3.85
C GLY A 98 -13.83 -6.91 4.24
N ARG A 99 -13.00 -7.71 4.94
CA ARG A 99 -11.63 -7.32 5.32
C ARG A 99 -10.56 -8.32 4.88
N SER A 100 -10.93 -9.27 4.05
CA SER A 100 -10.03 -10.35 3.63
C SER A 100 -10.04 -10.55 2.13
N MET A 101 -8.90 -10.92 1.61
CA MET A 101 -8.69 -11.31 0.22
C MET A 101 -8.05 -12.70 0.18
N LEU A 102 -8.55 -13.55 -0.71
CA LEU A 102 -7.84 -14.76 -1.13
C LEU A 102 -6.92 -14.40 -2.28
N CYS A 103 -5.66 -14.75 -2.15
CA CYS A 103 -4.62 -14.31 -3.07
C CYS A 103 -3.75 -15.47 -3.51
N ARG A 104 -3.25 -15.42 -4.73
CA ARG A 104 -2.18 -16.30 -5.22
C ARG A 104 -0.92 -16.09 -4.39
N ALA A 105 -0.23 -17.17 -4.07
CA ALA A 105 1.10 -17.07 -3.49
C ALA A 105 2.11 -16.60 -4.55
N ALA A 106 3.04 -15.75 -4.15
CA ALA A 106 4.09 -15.23 -5.02
C ALA A 106 5.42 -15.14 -4.28
N LYS A 107 6.53 -15.23 -5.04
CA LYS A 107 7.85 -14.82 -4.57
C LYS A 107 7.98 -13.31 -4.78
N VAL A 108 7.85 -12.55 -3.70
CA VAL A 108 7.92 -11.09 -3.74
C VAL A 108 9.31 -10.64 -4.17
N VAL A 109 9.37 -9.64 -5.05
CA VAL A 109 10.62 -8.96 -5.43
C VAL A 109 11.04 -8.04 -4.27
N PRO A 110 12.30 -8.07 -3.81
CA PRO A 110 12.75 -7.31 -2.64
C PRO A 110 12.99 -5.81 -2.95
N ILE A 111 12.08 -5.22 -3.71
CA ILE A 111 12.09 -3.79 -4.09
C ILE A 111 10.70 -3.21 -3.85
N GLU A 112 10.66 -2.11 -3.12
CA GLU A 112 9.49 -1.25 -3.01
C GLU A 112 9.47 -0.32 -4.24
N CYS A 113 8.43 -0.46 -5.06
CA CYS A 113 8.29 0.29 -6.30
C CYS A 113 7.46 1.55 -6.08
N VAL A 114 8.13 2.69 -5.89
CA VAL A 114 7.45 3.95 -5.59
C VAL A 114 7.39 4.84 -6.84
N ALA A 115 6.20 5.33 -7.16
CA ALA A 115 5.97 6.40 -8.14
C ALA A 115 5.61 7.69 -7.44
N ARG A 116 6.16 8.81 -7.91
CA ARG A 116 5.88 10.16 -7.39
C ARG A 116 5.53 11.10 -8.53
N GLY A 117 4.36 11.72 -8.46
CA GLY A 117 3.98 12.84 -9.34
C GLY A 117 4.13 14.19 -8.64
N TYR A 118 4.36 14.16 -7.33
CA TYR A 118 4.54 15.34 -6.49
C TYR A 118 5.70 15.14 -5.52
N LEU A 119 6.36 16.25 -5.16
CA LEU A 119 7.56 16.24 -4.35
C LEU A 119 7.22 16.31 -2.85
N ALA A 120 6.93 15.15 -2.24
CA ALA A 120 6.51 15.04 -0.85
C ALA A 120 7.31 13.97 -0.09
N GLY A 121 7.17 13.97 1.25
CA GLY A 121 7.76 12.96 2.13
C GLY A 121 9.27 12.84 1.98
N SER A 122 9.80 11.60 1.90
CA SER A 122 11.25 11.35 1.78
C SER A 122 11.87 11.96 0.52
N GLY A 123 11.11 12.01 -0.60
CA GLY A 123 11.57 12.65 -1.83
C GLY A 123 11.80 14.16 -1.67
N TRP A 124 10.94 14.85 -0.92
CA TRP A 124 11.15 16.26 -0.58
C TRP A 124 12.39 16.48 0.29
N VAL A 125 12.55 15.66 1.33
CA VAL A 125 13.74 15.76 2.22
C VAL A 125 15.03 15.53 1.43
N GLU A 126 15.07 14.54 0.53
CA GLU A 126 16.23 14.27 -0.31
C GLU A 126 16.51 15.44 -1.26
N TYR A 127 15.46 15.98 -1.91
CA TYR A 127 15.59 17.12 -2.81
C TYR A 127 16.15 18.36 -2.11
N GLN A 128 15.71 18.66 -0.89
CA GLN A 128 16.26 19.78 -0.10
C GLN A 128 17.77 19.65 0.15
N ASN A 129 18.25 18.42 0.32
CA ASN A 129 19.65 18.15 0.64
C ASN A 129 20.56 18.09 -0.60
N SER A 130 20.05 17.62 -1.73
CA SER A 130 20.87 17.24 -2.89
C SER A 130 20.36 17.74 -4.25
N GLY A 131 19.13 18.30 -4.31
CA GLY A 131 18.49 18.62 -5.58
C GLY A 131 18.02 17.40 -6.38
N THR A 132 18.05 16.19 -5.76
CA THR A 132 17.69 14.93 -6.42
C THR A 132 16.62 14.17 -5.64
N ALA A 133 16.02 13.16 -6.27
CA ALA A 133 15.24 12.12 -5.60
C ALA A 133 15.69 10.76 -6.14
N CYS A 134 16.18 9.87 -5.28
CA CYS A 134 16.79 8.57 -5.66
C CYS A 134 17.88 8.72 -6.73
N GLY A 135 18.64 9.82 -6.68
CA GLY A 135 19.68 10.16 -7.66
C GLY A 135 19.15 10.71 -8.99
N ILE A 136 17.85 10.95 -9.12
CA ILE A 136 17.26 11.63 -10.29
C ILE A 136 17.38 13.14 -10.09
N PRO A 137 18.10 13.89 -10.93
CA PRO A 137 18.16 15.35 -10.86
C PRO A 137 16.78 15.95 -11.11
N LEU A 138 16.37 16.87 -10.26
CA LEU A 138 15.08 17.57 -10.39
C LEU A 138 15.32 19.06 -10.71
N PRO A 139 14.35 19.75 -11.35
CA PRO A 139 14.46 21.17 -11.59
C PRO A 139 14.72 21.96 -10.31
N SER A 140 15.52 23.01 -10.40
CA SER A 140 15.76 23.91 -9.28
C SER A 140 14.51 24.74 -8.94
N GLY A 141 14.36 25.12 -7.67
CA GLY A 141 13.26 25.99 -7.22
C GLY A 141 11.94 25.27 -6.96
N LEU A 142 11.91 23.93 -6.98
CA LEU A 142 10.72 23.19 -6.54
C LEU A 142 10.49 23.44 -5.04
N THR A 143 9.23 23.60 -4.69
CA THR A 143 8.77 23.73 -3.30
C THR A 143 8.13 22.44 -2.79
N GLN A 144 7.92 22.34 -1.49
CA GLN A 144 7.24 21.22 -0.88
C GLN A 144 5.89 20.95 -1.54
N CYS A 145 5.59 19.71 -1.82
CA CYS A 145 4.37 19.26 -2.53
C CYS A 145 4.21 19.82 -3.95
N ALA A 146 5.25 20.41 -4.57
CA ALA A 146 5.19 20.82 -5.96
C ALA A 146 4.90 19.61 -6.88
N ARG A 147 4.07 19.83 -7.90
CA ARG A 147 3.85 18.85 -8.96
C ARG A 147 5.14 18.73 -9.78
N LEU A 148 5.57 17.52 -10.04
CA LEU A 148 6.69 17.22 -10.92
C LEU A 148 6.29 17.38 -12.40
N PRO A 149 7.22 17.75 -13.29
CA PRO A 149 6.93 17.84 -14.74
C PRO A 149 6.39 16.52 -15.31
N GLU A 150 6.94 15.40 -14.86
CA GLU A 150 6.50 14.04 -15.13
C GLU A 150 6.64 13.17 -13.87
N PRO A 151 5.85 12.10 -13.75
CA PRO A 151 6.02 11.16 -12.65
C PRO A 151 7.39 10.50 -12.70
N ILE A 152 8.03 10.36 -11.54
CA ILE A 152 9.32 9.70 -11.40
C ILE A 152 9.20 8.38 -10.63
N PHE A 153 10.10 7.45 -10.95
CA PHE A 153 10.22 6.17 -10.26
C PHE A 153 11.36 6.25 -9.23
N THR A 154 11.03 6.07 -7.98
CA THR A 154 11.95 6.21 -6.83
C THR A 154 11.94 4.93 -5.99
N PRO A 155 12.70 3.88 -6.39
CA PRO A 155 12.69 2.62 -5.68
C PRO A 155 13.26 2.73 -4.27
N ALA A 156 12.81 1.83 -3.38
CA ALA A 156 13.42 1.64 -2.08
C ALA A 156 13.70 0.15 -1.84
N THR A 157 14.62 -0.14 -0.95
CA THR A 157 14.82 -1.51 -0.46
C THR A 157 13.57 -1.93 0.33
N LYS A 158 13.26 -3.22 0.28
CA LYS A 158 12.26 -3.81 1.18
C LYS A 158 13.02 -4.38 2.38
N ALA A 159 13.11 -3.62 3.46
CA ALA A 159 13.78 -4.05 4.66
C ALA A 159 13.00 -5.18 5.35
N GLU A 160 13.67 -6.28 5.71
CA GLU A 160 13.11 -7.30 6.61
C GLU A 160 13.03 -6.78 8.04
N GLU A 161 14.02 -5.96 8.45
CA GLU A 161 14.09 -5.25 9.73
C GLU A 161 14.52 -3.79 9.48
N GLY A 162 13.94 -2.85 10.23
CA GLY A 162 14.25 -1.42 10.11
C GLY A 162 13.32 -0.67 9.16
N HIS A 163 13.88 0.28 8.41
CA HIS A 163 13.15 1.16 7.50
C HIS A 163 13.53 0.88 6.04
N ASP A 164 12.56 1.03 5.14
CA ASP A 164 12.80 1.03 3.70
C ASP A 164 13.67 2.25 3.33
N GLU A 165 14.78 2.02 2.65
CA GLU A 165 15.71 3.08 2.26
C GLU A 165 15.56 3.39 0.77
N ASN A 166 15.43 4.68 0.45
CA ASN A 166 15.46 5.14 -0.94
C ASN A 166 16.79 4.75 -1.58
N ILE A 167 16.74 4.11 -2.75
CA ILE A 167 17.92 3.72 -3.50
C ILE A 167 17.85 4.23 -4.94
N SER A 168 19.01 4.39 -5.58
CA SER A 168 19.05 4.73 -7.00
C SER A 168 18.55 3.57 -7.87
N PHE A 169 18.04 3.89 -9.07
CA PHE A 169 17.67 2.88 -10.06
C PHE A 169 18.84 1.93 -10.38
N ARG A 170 20.06 2.45 -10.46
CA ARG A 170 21.28 1.65 -10.68
C ARG A 170 21.48 0.64 -9.57
N HIS A 171 21.39 1.06 -8.31
CA HIS A 171 21.55 0.15 -7.19
C HIS A 171 20.43 -0.91 -7.15
N ALA A 172 19.18 -0.54 -7.46
CA ALA A 172 18.11 -1.50 -7.60
C ALA A 172 18.37 -2.53 -8.72
N CYS A 173 18.99 -2.11 -9.85
CA CYS A 173 19.44 -3.03 -10.90
C CYS A 173 20.52 -4.02 -10.43
N GLU A 174 21.40 -3.60 -9.54
CA GLU A 174 22.41 -4.48 -8.95
C GLU A 174 21.80 -5.57 -8.08
N LEU A 175 20.65 -5.28 -7.42
CA LEU A 175 19.95 -6.22 -6.55
C LEU A 175 19.10 -7.26 -7.32
N VAL A 176 18.38 -6.85 -8.35
CA VAL A 176 17.38 -7.71 -9.02
C VAL A 176 17.58 -7.88 -10.52
N GLY A 177 18.59 -7.26 -11.09
CA GLY A 177 18.90 -7.28 -12.51
C GLY A 177 18.19 -6.17 -13.31
N ALA A 178 18.91 -5.56 -14.26
CA ALA A 178 18.43 -4.45 -15.05
C ALA A 178 17.16 -4.74 -15.88
N PRO A 179 16.98 -5.93 -16.51
CA PRO A 179 15.76 -6.22 -17.26
C PRO A 179 14.52 -6.23 -16.38
N LEU A 180 14.58 -6.86 -15.20
CA LEU A 180 13.46 -6.87 -14.26
C LEU A 180 13.20 -5.46 -13.73
N MET A 181 14.24 -4.74 -13.35
CA MET A 181 14.09 -3.38 -12.80
C MET A 181 13.46 -2.41 -13.80
N SER A 182 13.85 -2.49 -15.09
CA SER A 182 13.22 -1.69 -16.14
C SER A 182 11.72 -2.02 -16.28
N ARG A 183 11.38 -3.31 -16.27
CA ARG A 183 9.97 -3.75 -16.32
C ARG A 183 9.16 -3.26 -15.11
N LEU A 184 9.74 -3.32 -13.90
CA LEU A 184 9.10 -2.82 -12.68
C LEU A 184 8.86 -1.32 -12.73
N ARG A 185 9.86 -0.54 -13.19
CA ARG A 185 9.72 0.91 -13.39
C ARG A 185 8.58 1.24 -14.35
N ASP A 186 8.60 0.62 -15.52
CA ASP A 186 7.64 0.93 -16.58
C ASP A 186 6.20 0.58 -16.16
N LEU A 187 6.00 -0.58 -15.49
CA LEU A 187 4.71 -0.96 -14.90
C LEU A 187 4.27 0.00 -13.79
N THR A 188 5.20 0.35 -12.89
CA THR A 188 4.91 1.28 -11.79
C THR A 188 4.43 2.62 -12.28
N LEU A 189 5.12 3.20 -13.27
CA LEU A 189 4.75 4.49 -13.85
C LEU A 189 3.43 4.41 -14.65
N ALA A 190 3.20 3.32 -15.39
CA ALA A 190 1.95 3.11 -16.11
C ALA A 190 0.74 2.99 -15.17
N ILE A 191 0.86 2.19 -14.10
CA ILE A 191 -0.18 2.02 -13.08
C ILE A 191 -0.43 3.36 -12.37
N TYR A 192 0.62 4.04 -11.95
CA TYR A 192 0.52 5.33 -11.28
C TYR A 192 -0.20 6.36 -12.16
N SER A 193 0.21 6.51 -13.43
CA SER A 193 -0.36 7.51 -14.34
C SER A 193 -1.85 7.27 -14.56
N ALA A 194 -2.25 6.02 -14.81
CA ALA A 194 -3.66 5.66 -15.00
C ALA A 194 -4.50 5.92 -13.72
N ALA A 195 -3.96 5.58 -12.55
CA ALA A 195 -4.63 5.80 -11.28
C ALA A 195 -4.70 7.29 -10.90
N ALA A 196 -3.64 8.06 -11.17
CA ALA A 196 -3.58 9.50 -10.89
C ALA A 196 -4.56 10.28 -11.76
N GLU A 197 -4.69 9.93 -13.05
CA GLU A 197 -5.68 10.51 -13.95
C GLU A 197 -7.11 10.23 -13.46
N TYR A 198 -7.41 8.96 -13.17
CA TYR A 198 -8.71 8.54 -12.64
C TYR A 198 -9.10 9.26 -11.34
N ALA A 199 -8.15 9.38 -10.41
CA ALA A 199 -8.36 10.06 -9.13
C ALA A 199 -8.57 11.56 -9.33
N LEU A 200 -7.77 12.20 -10.21
CA LEU A 200 -7.86 13.64 -10.45
C LEU A 200 -9.20 14.05 -11.05
N GLU A 201 -9.75 13.27 -11.97
CA GLU A 201 -11.11 13.48 -12.51
C GLU A 201 -12.19 13.49 -11.43
N ARG A 202 -11.89 12.91 -10.25
CA ARG A 202 -12.78 12.81 -9.09
C ARG A 202 -12.41 13.77 -7.96
N GLY A 203 -11.58 14.77 -8.28
CA GLY A 203 -11.16 15.80 -7.33
C GLY A 203 -10.16 15.29 -6.28
N VAL A 204 -9.44 14.21 -6.57
CA VAL A 204 -8.44 13.63 -5.68
C VAL A 204 -7.08 13.57 -6.37
N ILE A 205 -6.08 14.17 -5.77
CA ILE A 205 -4.68 14.06 -6.21
C ILE A 205 -4.07 12.82 -5.57
N LEU A 206 -3.53 11.92 -6.40
CA LEU A 206 -2.62 10.86 -6.00
C LEU A 206 -1.18 11.40 -6.09
N ALA A 207 -0.59 11.77 -4.96
CA ALA A 207 0.72 12.41 -4.96
C ALA A 207 1.87 11.44 -5.16
N ASP A 208 1.83 10.33 -4.46
CA ASP A 208 2.74 9.21 -4.62
C ASP A 208 2.06 7.91 -4.17
N THR A 209 2.64 6.81 -4.56
CA THR A 209 2.20 5.47 -4.15
C THR A 209 3.34 4.47 -4.20
N LYS A 210 3.20 3.42 -3.42
CA LYS A 210 4.12 2.31 -3.30
C LYS A 210 3.45 1.02 -3.76
N PHE A 211 4.11 0.29 -4.66
CA PHE A 211 3.67 -1.01 -5.15
C PHE A 211 4.67 -2.11 -4.78
N GLU A 212 4.14 -3.30 -4.60
CA GLU A 212 4.91 -4.52 -4.48
C GLU A 212 4.59 -5.45 -5.66
N PHE A 213 5.62 -6.08 -6.20
CA PHE A 213 5.49 -7.06 -7.26
C PHE A 213 6.09 -8.41 -6.82
N GLY A 214 5.63 -9.48 -7.45
CA GLY A 214 6.17 -10.81 -7.20
C GLY A 214 5.97 -11.72 -8.39
N PHE A 215 6.73 -12.79 -8.44
CA PHE A 215 6.53 -13.88 -9.39
C PHE A 215 5.54 -14.89 -8.81
N ALA A 216 4.42 -15.11 -9.50
CA ALA A 216 3.42 -16.08 -9.08
C ALA A 216 4.06 -17.48 -8.90
N LEU A 217 3.65 -18.22 -7.85
CA LEU A 217 4.10 -19.59 -7.67
C LEU A 217 3.31 -20.56 -8.55
N GLY A 218 4.02 -21.47 -9.19
CA GLY A 218 3.43 -22.60 -9.89
C GLY A 218 2.92 -23.68 -8.94
N ALA A 219 2.25 -24.69 -9.47
CA ALA A 219 1.71 -25.80 -8.68
C ALA A 219 2.79 -26.60 -7.91
N ASP A 220 4.02 -26.55 -8.36
CA ASP A 220 5.20 -27.13 -7.70
C ASP A 220 5.76 -26.28 -6.55
N GLY A 221 5.19 -25.08 -6.33
CA GLY A 221 5.65 -24.13 -5.33
C GLY A 221 6.84 -23.27 -5.75
N ASN A 222 7.33 -23.41 -6.98
CA ASN A 222 8.42 -22.61 -7.52
C ASN A 222 7.89 -21.32 -8.20
N PRO A 223 8.70 -20.23 -8.22
CA PRO A 223 8.36 -19.03 -8.97
C PRO A 223 8.23 -19.30 -10.47
N THR A 224 7.18 -18.80 -11.07
CA THR A 224 7.01 -18.79 -12.54
C THR A 224 7.63 -17.51 -13.13
N ASN A 225 7.48 -17.34 -14.45
CA ASN A 225 7.85 -16.09 -15.14
C ASN A 225 6.74 -15.02 -15.13
N GLU A 226 5.59 -15.32 -14.48
CA GLU A 226 4.47 -14.40 -14.40
C GLU A 226 4.69 -13.39 -13.27
N LEU A 227 5.04 -12.16 -13.65
CA LEU A 227 5.15 -11.03 -12.72
C LEU A 227 3.75 -10.45 -12.46
N ILE A 228 3.36 -10.38 -11.20
CA ILE A 228 2.06 -9.91 -10.74
C ILE A 228 2.21 -8.83 -9.67
N LEU A 229 1.22 -7.94 -9.59
CA LEU A 229 1.07 -6.98 -8.52
C LEU A 229 0.54 -7.68 -7.27
N VAL A 230 1.17 -7.43 -6.14
CA VAL A 230 0.83 -8.10 -4.87
C VAL A 230 0.58 -7.08 -3.77
N ASP A 231 0.13 -7.55 -2.62
CA ASP A 231 -0.20 -6.77 -1.43
C ASP A 231 -1.42 -5.84 -1.64
N GLU A 232 -1.52 -4.74 -0.91
CA GLU A 232 -2.53 -3.71 -1.14
C GLU A 232 -2.07 -2.73 -2.22
N VAL A 233 -3.02 -2.15 -2.94
CA VAL A 233 -2.70 -1.15 -3.96
C VAL A 233 -3.49 0.13 -3.74
N LEU A 234 -2.81 1.26 -3.88
CA LEU A 234 -3.44 2.58 -3.97
C LEU A 234 -4.39 2.87 -2.79
N THR A 235 -4.08 2.36 -1.60
CA THR A 235 -4.83 2.68 -0.38
C THR A 235 -4.19 3.86 0.34
N PRO A 236 -4.91 4.55 1.24
CA PRO A 236 -4.30 5.58 2.09
C PRO A 236 -3.16 5.09 2.98
N ASP A 237 -2.96 3.78 3.12
CA ASP A 237 -1.82 3.21 3.84
C ASP A 237 -0.56 3.14 2.97
N SER A 238 -0.71 2.98 1.65
CA SER A 238 0.39 2.88 0.67
C SER A 238 0.56 4.12 -0.20
N SER A 239 -0.34 5.11 -0.12
CA SER A 239 -0.40 6.26 -1.02
C SER A 239 -0.72 7.55 -0.29
N ARG A 240 -0.28 8.70 -0.84
CA ARG A 240 -0.74 10.02 -0.40
C ARG A 240 -1.84 10.50 -1.31
N TYR A 241 -2.99 10.81 -0.70
CA TYR A 241 -4.16 11.36 -1.36
C TYR A 241 -4.48 12.74 -0.83
N TRP A 242 -4.63 13.73 -1.71
CA TRP A 242 -4.96 15.10 -1.35
C TRP A 242 -6.24 15.57 -2.03
N PRO A 243 -7.06 16.43 -1.38
CA PRO A 243 -8.13 17.16 -2.05
C PRO A 243 -7.55 18.03 -3.16
N ALA A 244 -8.09 17.93 -4.38
CA ALA A 244 -7.60 18.74 -5.50
C ALA A 244 -7.99 20.22 -5.39
N ASP A 245 -9.09 20.49 -4.72
CA ASP A 245 -9.65 21.84 -4.49
C ASP A 245 -8.90 22.65 -3.42
N ASP A 246 -8.16 22.00 -2.51
CA ASP A 246 -7.33 22.66 -1.48
C ASP A 246 -5.83 22.58 -1.79
N TYR A 247 -5.45 22.00 -2.90
CA TYR A 247 -4.03 21.83 -3.23
C TYR A 247 -3.33 23.16 -3.48
N ALA A 248 -2.21 23.37 -2.77
CA ALA A 248 -1.31 24.51 -2.99
C ALA A 248 0.15 24.07 -2.74
N PRO A 249 1.07 24.22 -3.72
CA PRO A 249 2.48 23.93 -3.50
C PRO A 249 3.10 24.89 -2.49
N GLY A 250 4.20 24.48 -1.85
CA GLY A 250 4.92 25.26 -0.86
C GLY A 250 4.45 25.07 0.59
N ARG A 251 3.45 24.22 0.83
CA ARG A 251 2.94 23.90 2.16
C ARG A 251 2.60 22.40 2.28
N ASP A 252 2.45 21.93 3.51
CA ASP A 252 1.82 20.62 3.76
C ASP A 252 0.38 20.61 3.27
N GLN A 253 -0.05 19.52 2.70
CA GLN A 253 -1.39 19.35 2.17
C GLN A 253 -2.32 18.73 3.21
N GLN A 254 -3.59 19.14 3.19
CA GLN A 254 -4.63 18.31 3.78
C GLN A 254 -4.61 16.94 3.09
N SER A 255 -4.80 15.88 3.85
CA SER A 255 -4.62 14.54 3.31
C SER A 255 -5.76 13.62 3.71
N TYR A 256 -6.08 12.70 2.80
CA TYR A 256 -6.98 11.58 3.06
C TYR A 256 -6.23 10.33 3.61
N ASP A 257 -4.92 10.46 3.84
CA ASP A 257 -4.07 9.40 4.37
C ASP A 257 -3.80 9.56 5.89
N LYS A 258 -2.74 8.92 6.35
CA LYS A 258 -2.29 8.95 7.77
C LYS A 258 -1.70 10.30 8.23
N GLN A 259 -1.73 11.36 7.42
CA GLN A 259 -1.05 12.62 7.77
C GLN A 259 -1.58 13.22 9.06
N PHE A 260 -2.90 13.10 9.31
CA PHE A 260 -3.50 13.56 10.56
C PHE A 260 -2.89 12.85 11.78
N VAL A 261 -2.72 11.53 11.71
CA VAL A 261 -2.04 10.75 12.74
C VAL A 261 -0.58 11.16 12.86
N ARG A 262 0.13 11.30 11.73
CA ARG A 262 1.55 11.71 11.73
C ARG A 262 1.73 13.08 12.38
N ASN A 263 0.87 14.05 12.09
CA ASN A 263 0.92 15.38 12.68
C ASN A 263 0.73 15.33 14.20
N HIS A 264 -0.25 14.55 14.70
CA HIS A 264 -0.43 14.33 16.13
C HIS A 264 0.83 13.71 16.77
N LEU A 265 1.38 12.66 16.16
CA LEU A 265 2.57 11.99 16.67
C LEU A 265 3.82 12.89 16.64
N LEU A 266 3.97 13.73 15.60
CA LEU A 266 5.07 14.71 15.53
C LEU A 266 4.93 15.78 16.62
N GLY A 267 3.70 16.17 16.99
CA GLY A 267 3.46 17.02 18.15
C GLY A 267 4.00 16.39 19.45
N LEU A 268 3.71 15.09 19.68
CA LEU A 268 4.24 14.36 20.83
C LEU A 268 5.77 14.26 20.82
N VAL A 269 6.39 14.12 19.65
CA VAL A 269 7.84 14.13 19.50
C VAL A 269 8.43 15.50 19.87
N ALA A 270 7.82 16.58 19.38
CA ALA A 270 8.25 17.95 19.69
C ALA A 270 8.13 18.30 21.19
N GLU A 271 7.14 17.71 21.86
CA GLU A 271 6.93 17.81 23.32
C GLU A 271 7.84 16.88 24.15
N GLY A 272 8.68 16.06 23.50
CA GLY A 272 9.54 15.07 24.18
C GLY A 272 8.76 13.89 24.80
N ARG A 273 7.52 13.68 24.42
CA ARG A 273 6.63 12.62 24.94
C ARG A 273 6.71 11.31 24.17
N TRP A 274 7.37 11.30 23.03
CA TRP A 274 7.66 10.13 22.21
C TRP A 274 8.91 10.36 21.34
N ASN A 275 9.63 9.30 21.00
CA ASN A 275 10.88 9.33 20.23
C ASN A 275 10.83 8.58 18.91
N LYS A 276 9.64 8.23 18.41
CA LYS A 276 9.38 7.39 17.23
C LYS A 276 9.78 5.91 17.38
N GLU A 277 10.00 5.46 18.60
CA GLU A 277 10.30 4.05 18.91
C GLU A 277 9.10 3.36 19.58
N ALA A 278 9.09 2.03 19.53
CA ALA A 278 8.09 1.23 20.24
C ALA A 278 8.32 1.28 21.76
N PRO A 279 7.25 1.29 22.56
CA PRO A 279 5.84 1.22 22.15
C PRO A 279 5.30 2.56 21.61
N GLY A 280 4.39 2.48 20.63
CA GLY A 280 3.68 3.66 20.14
C GLY A 280 2.74 4.24 21.20
N PRO A 281 2.47 5.56 21.20
CA PRO A 281 1.49 6.17 22.09
C PRO A 281 0.07 5.78 21.72
N ALA A 282 -0.84 5.80 22.71
CA ALA A 282 -2.26 5.66 22.45
C ALA A 282 -2.79 6.87 21.66
N LEU A 283 -3.63 6.61 20.68
CA LEU A 283 -4.26 7.67 19.90
C LEU A 283 -5.53 8.15 20.57
N PRO A 284 -5.75 9.47 20.68
CA PRO A 284 -7.01 10.04 21.14
C PRO A 284 -8.19 9.66 20.25
N ALA A 285 -9.41 9.66 20.81
CA ALA A 285 -10.60 9.26 20.07
C ALA A 285 -10.87 10.13 18.84
N ASP A 286 -10.68 11.43 18.95
CA ASP A 286 -10.84 12.38 17.84
C ASP A 286 -9.83 12.15 16.71
N VAL A 287 -8.59 11.74 17.02
CA VAL A 287 -7.57 11.35 16.02
C VAL A 287 -8.02 10.09 15.27
N VAL A 288 -8.55 9.11 15.99
CA VAL A 288 -9.07 7.86 15.41
C VAL A 288 -10.26 8.14 14.50
N GLU A 289 -11.26 8.88 14.98
CA GLU A 289 -12.48 9.23 14.23
C GLU A 289 -12.17 10.05 12.98
N ASN A 290 -11.31 11.07 13.11
CA ASN A 290 -10.89 11.88 11.95
C ASN A 290 -10.13 11.06 10.91
N THR A 291 -9.28 10.12 11.34
CA THR A 291 -8.56 9.23 10.42
C THR A 291 -9.54 8.35 9.64
N LEU A 292 -10.51 7.74 10.31
CA LEU A 292 -11.52 6.91 9.66
C LEU A 292 -12.34 7.71 8.66
N ARG A 293 -12.85 8.88 9.09
CA ARG A 293 -13.62 9.78 8.24
C ARG A 293 -12.87 10.20 6.98
N ARG A 294 -11.57 10.49 7.07
CA ARG A 294 -10.74 10.81 5.89
C ARG A 294 -10.63 9.65 4.92
N TYR A 295 -10.50 8.43 5.41
CA TYR A 295 -10.48 7.24 4.56
C TYR A 295 -11.83 6.99 3.87
N GLU A 296 -12.95 7.22 4.59
CA GLU A 296 -14.30 7.13 4.03
C GLU A 296 -14.54 8.18 2.96
N GLU A 297 -14.11 9.43 3.19
CA GLU A 297 -14.19 10.52 2.21
C GLU A 297 -13.41 10.19 0.94
N ALA A 298 -12.19 9.64 1.05
CA ALA A 298 -11.38 9.22 -0.09
C ALA A 298 -12.08 8.13 -0.90
N LEU A 299 -12.57 7.08 -0.21
CA LEU A 299 -13.27 5.98 -0.87
C LEU A 299 -14.53 6.46 -1.61
N ALA A 300 -15.33 7.31 -0.95
CA ALA A 300 -16.55 7.86 -1.56
C ALA A 300 -16.26 8.73 -2.78
N LYS A 301 -15.23 9.60 -2.72
CA LYS A 301 -14.85 10.45 -3.85
C LYS A 301 -14.32 9.64 -5.04
N LEU A 302 -13.51 8.63 -4.78
CA LEU A 302 -12.91 7.82 -5.84
C LEU A 302 -13.95 7.00 -6.62
N ASP A 303 -15.09 6.67 -6.04
CA ASP A 303 -16.17 5.91 -6.72
C ASP A 303 -15.63 4.77 -7.58
N LEU A 304 -14.85 3.90 -6.93
CA LEU A 304 -14.12 2.83 -7.60
C LEU A 304 -15.09 1.76 -8.13
N PRO A 305 -14.78 1.17 -9.30
CA PRO A 305 -15.60 0.10 -9.85
C PRO A 305 -15.63 -1.12 -8.92
N PRO A 306 -16.73 -1.89 -8.91
CA PRO A 306 -16.79 -3.09 -8.12
C PRO A 306 -15.75 -4.11 -8.60
N PHE A 307 -15.15 -4.81 -7.64
CA PHE A 307 -14.24 -5.90 -7.95
C PHE A 307 -15.02 -7.12 -8.43
N HIS A 308 -14.63 -7.64 -9.58
CA HIS A 308 -15.12 -8.93 -10.06
C HIS A 308 -13.99 -9.96 -10.02
N ALA A 309 -14.21 -11.05 -9.30
CA ALA A 309 -13.28 -12.18 -9.31
C ALA A 309 -13.08 -12.71 -10.75
N PRO A 310 -11.89 -13.19 -11.11
CA PRO A 310 -11.64 -13.76 -12.43
C PRO A 310 -12.68 -14.86 -12.73
N ARG A 311 -13.29 -14.81 -13.93
CA ARG A 311 -14.12 -15.91 -14.42
C ARG A 311 -13.19 -17.06 -14.83
N GLY A 312 -12.95 -17.99 -13.94
CA GLY A 312 -12.13 -19.16 -14.21
C GLY A 312 -11.73 -19.80 -12.89
N GLY A 313 -12.45 -20.87 -12.56
CA GLY A 313 -12.26 -21.62 -11.32
C GLY A 313 -10.82 -22.07 -11.14
N MET A 314 -10.46 -22.29 -9.90
CA MET A 314 -9.32 -23.13 -9.52
C MET A 314 -9.44 -24.47 -10.29
N ARG A 315 -8.63 -24.63 -11.34
CA ARG A 315 -8.35 -25.95 -11.92
C ARG A 315 -7.01 -26.44 -11.37
#